data_992a7b42f53363d75c2d393277a2ed1c
#
_entry.id   992a7b42f53363d75c2d393277a2ed1c
#
_cell.length_a   1.000
_cell.length_b   1.000
_cell.length_c   1.000
_cell.angle_alpha   90.00
_cell.angle_beta   90.00
_cell.angle_gamma   90.00
#
_symmetry.space_group_name_H-M   'P 1'
#
loop_
_entity.id
_entity.type
_entity.pdbx_description
1 polymer ?
#
loop_
_entity_poly.entity_id
_entity_poly.type
_entity_poly.pdbx_seq_one_letter_code
_entity_poly.pdbx_strand_id
1 'polypeptide(L)' 'MRARQVIRFLESLGFVQSRQRGTHRFFRHPDGRTATVPEHKGEGLGPGILAKILRDAGVKPADFLAWLS' A
#
# COMPACT_ATOMS: atom_id res chain seq x y z
N MET A 1 -1.63 -3.44 11.35
CA MET A 1 -0.79 -2.67 10.40
C MET A 1 -1.51 -1.39 10.03
N ARG A 2 -0.87 -0.27 10.13
CA ARG A 2 -1.49 1.01 9.78
C ARG A 2 -1.28 1.34 8.32
N ALA A 3 -2.31 1.94 7.71
CA ALA A 3 -2.24 2.32 6.29
C ALA A 3 -1.04 3.22 5.99
N ARG A 4 -0.69 4.13 6.90
CA ARG A 4 0.45 5.04 6.71
C ARG A 4 1.75 4.29 6.45
N GLN A 5 1.99 3.19 7.17
CA GLN A 5 3.22 2.40 7.00
C GLN A 5 3.28 1.76 5.62
N VAL A 6 2.15 1.24 5.17
CA VAL A 6 2.06 0.63 3.84
C VAL A 6 2.23 1.68 2.75
N ILE A 7 1.62 2.86 2.94
CA ILE A 7 1.76 3.96 2.00
C ILE A 7 3.23 4.38 1.87
N ARG A 8 3.93 4.52 3.00
CA ARG A 8 5.36 4.87 2.97
C ARG A 8 6.19 3.83 2.24
N PHE A 9 5.85 2.55 2.44
CA PHE A 9 6.53 1.47 1.73
C PHE A 9 6.31 1.59 0.22
N LEU A 10 5.05 1.81 -0.20
CA LEU A 10 4.73 1.98 -1.61
C LEU A 10 5.48 3.17 -2.21
N GLU A 11 5.51 4.28 -1.49
CA GLU A 11 6.24 5.47 -1.93
C GLU A 11 7.74 5.19 -2.09
N SER A 12 8.31 4.38 -1.18
CA SER A 12 9.72 4.01 -1.25
C SER A 12 10.04 3.20 -2.50
N LEU A 13 9.03 2.54 -3.06
CA LEU A 13 9.17 1.75 -4.29
C LEU A 13 8.96 2.59 -5.55
N GLY A 14 8.51 3.84 -5.40
CA GLY A 14 8.24 4.70 -6.53
C GLY A 14 6.78 4.87 -6.88
N PHE A 15 5.86 4.32 -6.06
CA PHE A 15 4.44 4.57 -6.24
C PHE A 15 4.11 6.00 -5.85
N VAL A 16 3.20 6.62 -6.58
CA VAL A 16 2.72 7.97 -6.34
C VAL A 16 1.20 7.93 -6.24
N GLN A 17 0.65 8.66 -5.28
CA GLN A 17 -0.81 8.74 -5.16
C GLN A 17 -1.37 9.46 -6.38
N SER A 18 -2.25 8.77 -7.11
CA SER A 18 -2.87 9.32 -8.31
C SER A 18 -4.20 10.01 -8.01
N ARG A 19 -4.95 9.51 -7.03
CA ARG A 19 -6.23 10.10 -6.61
C ARG A 19 -6.67 9.52 -5.27
N GLN A 20 -7.73 10.12 -4.70
CA GLN A 20 -8.36 9.63 -3.49
C GLN A 20 -9.88 9.70 -3.66
N ARG A 21 -10.58 8.65 -3.22
CA ARG A 21 -12.04 8.62 -3.16
C ARG A 21 -12.45 8.16 -1.77
N GLY A 22 -13.03 9.09 -0.99
CA GLY A 22 -13.37 8.79 0.38
C GLY A 22 -12.13 8.34 1.14
N THR A 23 -12.20 7.13 1.70
CA THR A 23 -11.09 6.55 2.46
C THR A 23 -10.13 5.74 1.60
N HIS A 24 -10.38 5.63 0.29
CA HIS A 24 -9.53 4.84 -0.60
C HIS A 24 -8.51 5.74 -1.29
N ARG A 25 -7.23 5.43 -1.11
CA ARG A 25 -6.12 6.12 -1.77
C ARG A 25 -5.58 5.23 -2.89
N PHE A 26 -5.51 5.79 -4.08
CA PHE A 26 -5.06 5.06 -5.27
C PHE A 26 -3.64 5.46 -5.61
N PHE A 27 -2.78 4.46 -5.77
CA PHE A 27 -1.36 4.65 -6.07
C PHE A 27 -1.03 4.06 -7.43
N ARG A 28 -0.12 4.70 -8.13
CA ARG A 28 0.35 4.24 -9.44
C ARG A 28 1.87 4.30 -9.49
N HIS A 29 2.46 3.27 -10.07
CA HIS A 29 3.90 3.23 -10.34
C HIS A 29 4.14 3.59 -11.81
N PRO A 30 5.29 4.24 -12.15
CA PRO A 30 5.62 4.53 -13.54
C PRO A 30 5.63 3.33 -14.48
N ASP A 31 5.85 2.12 -13.94
CA ASP A 31 5.84 0.89 -14.74
C ASP A 31 4.42 0.35 -15.00
N GLY A 32 3.38 1.03 -14.53
CA GLY A 32 1.99 0.65 -14.78
C GLY A 32 1.30 -0.11 -13.65
N ARG A 33 2.04 -0.53 -12.63
CA ARG A 33 1.41 -1.19 -11.47
C ARG A 33 0.54 -0.20 -10.71
N THR A 34 -0.55 -0.70 -10.13
CA THR A 34 -1.44 0.12 -9.31
C THR A 34 -1.74 -0.60 -8.01
N ALA A 35 -2.01 0.15 -6.96
CA ALA A 35 -2.40 -0.39 -5.68
C ALA A 35 -3.37 0.56 -5.01
N THR A 36 -4.35 0.01 -4.28
CA THR A 36 -5.34 0.80 -3.55
C THR A 36 -5.20 0.52 -2.07
N VAL A 37 -5.05 1.58 -1.28
CA VAL A 37 -4.90 1.46 0.17
C VAL A 37 -6.13 2.09 0.82
N PRO A 38 -7.00 1.29 1.48
CA PRO A 38 -8.10 1.85 2.26
C PRO A 38 -7.54 2.40 3.57
N GLU A 39 -7.91 3.62 3.90
CA GLU A 39 -7.46 4.27 5.13
C GLU A 39 -8.66 4.71 5.94
N HIS A 40 -9.11 3.86 6.89
CA HIS A 40 -10.18 4.18 7.81
C HIS A 40 -9.59 4.76 9.08
N LYS A 41 -10.12 5.87 9.52
CA LYS A 41 -9.65 6.54 10.72
C LYS A 41 -9.76 5.61 11.93
N GLY A 42 -8.63 5.44 12.62
CA GLY A 42 -8.59 4.63 13.83
C GLY A 42 -8.53 3.13 13.61
N GLU A 43 -8.54 2.67 12.38
CA GLU A 43 -8.49 1.23 12.07
C GLU A 43 -7.19 0.88 11.36
N GLY A 44 -6.67 -0.32 11.66
CA GLY A 44 -5.53 -0.87 10.95
C GLY A 44 -5.99 -1.68 9.73
N LEU A 45 -5.04 -2.04 8.89
CA LEU A 45 -5.30 -2.93 7.77
C LEU A 45 -5.24 -4.38 8.25
N GLY A 46 -6.27 -5.15 7.92
CA GLY A 46 -6.28 -6.57 8.20
C GLY A 46 -5.29 -7.33 7.31
N PRO A 47 -4.95 -8.57 7.69
CA PRO A 47 -3.96 -9.35 6.93
C PRO A 47 -4.38 -9.64 5.49
N GLY A 48 -5.67 -9.84 5.24
CA GLY A 48 -6.15 -10.09 3.88
C GLY A 48 -6.00 -8.88 2.97
N ILE A 49 -6.32 -7.70 3.50
CA ILE A 49 -6.19 -6.45 2.74
C ILE A 49 -4.71 -6.14 2.49
N LEU A 50 -3.87 -6.32 3.50
CA LEU A 50 -2.43 -6.11 3.35
C LEU A 50 -1.85 -7.02 2.28
N ALA A 51 -2.21 -8.31 2.30
CA ALA A 51 -1.74 -9.27 1.30
C ALA A 51 -2.16 -8.86 -0.11
N LYS A 52 -3.39 -8.35 -0.26
CA LYS A 52 -3.88 -7.90 -1.56
C LYS A 52 -3.09 -6.69 -2.06
N ILE A 53 -2.83 -5.73 -1.18
CA ILE A 53 -2.07 -4.53 -1.55
C ILE A 53 -0.67 -4.93 -2.04
N LEU A 54 0.02 -5.78 -1.29
CA LEU A 54 1.37 -6.21 -1.66
C LEU A 54 1.37 -6.99 -2.97
N ARG A 55 0.37 -7.85 -3.18
CA ARG A 55 0.25 -8.60 -4.42
C ARG A 55 0.01 -7.67 -5.60
N ASP A 56 -0.89 -6.70 -5.45
CA ASP A 56 -1.18 -5.73 -6.52
C ASP A 56 0.05 -4.88 -6.83
N ALA A 57 0.85 -4.56 -5.82
CA ALA A 57 2.08 -3.80 -5.99
C ALA A 57 3.23 -4.65 -6.54
N GLY A 58 3.03 -5.97 -6.65
CA GLY A 58 4.04 -6.86 -7.20
C GLY A 58 5.21 -7.13 -6.25
N VAL A 59 4.96 -7.05 -4.94
CA VAL A 59 6.02 -7.28 -3.95
C VAL A 59 5.64 -8.43 -3.03
N LYS A 60 6.66 -9.10 -2.51
CA LYS A 60 6.47 -10.21 -1.59
C LYS A 60 6.31 -9.68 -0.16
N PRO A 61 5.56 -10.39 0.70
CA PRO A 61 5.47 -10.01 2.11
C PRO A 61 6.84 -9.88 2.78
N ALA A 62 7.80 -10.73 2.40
CA ALA A 62 9.14 -10.69 2.95
C ALA A 62 9.85 -9.35 2.68
N ASP A 63 9.59 -8.75 1.51
CA ASP A 63 10.18 -7.46 1.16
C ASP A 63 9.66 -6.35 2.06
N PHE A 64 8.37 -6.39 2.36
CA PHE A 64 7.76 -5.43 3.26
C PHE A 64 8.28 -5.59 4.69
N LEU A 65 8.38 -6.84 5.16
CA LEU A 65 8.92 -7.12 6.49
C LEU A 65 10.36 -6.63 6.62
N ALA A 66 11.17 -6.85 5.60
CA ALA A 66 12.55 -6.38 5.59
C ALA A 66 12.62 -4.86 5.65
N TRP A 67 11.72 -4.19 4.95
CA TRP A 67 11.66 -2.72 4.96
C TRP A 67 11.26 -2.19 6.34
N LEU A 68 10.39 -2.90 7.06
CA LEU A 68 9.93 -2.50 8.40
C LEU A 68 11.01 -2.67 9.48
N SER A 69 11.96 -3.56 9.28
CA SER A 69 12.99 -3.87 10.29
C SER A 69 14.12 -2.84 10.34
#